data_67a7799c90aaea74cc4dab1daa899840
#
_entry.id   67a7799c90aaea74cc4dab1daa899840
#
_cell.length_a   1.000
_cell.length_b   1.000
_cell.length_c   1.000
_cell.angle_alpha   90.00
_cell.angle_beta   90.00
_cell.angle_gamma   90.00
#
_symmetry.space_group_name_H-M   'P 1'
#
loop_
_entity.id
_entity.type
_entity.pdbx_description
1 polymer ?
#
loop_
_entity_poly.entity_id
_entity_poly.type
_entity_poly.pdbx_seq_one_letter_code
_entity_poly.pdbx_strand_id
1 'polypeptide(L)'
;MSMDLNFWKYKEGVTHDNDRIYEKACCDGQPVEELESLPIDEILTKIASVFSDWTALDKAHYEKEGQGAFEVFTTSQIVRFDCYGMQEADLNALMDVLIGFGCPLYDPQISTRFDEWTDR
;
A
#
# COMPACT_ATOMS: atom_id res chain seq x y z
N MET A 1 -5.01 15.82 8.04
CA MET A 1 -3.77 15.57 7.30
C MET A 1 -3.87 14.25 6.57
N SER A 2 -3.48 14.21 5.33
CA SER A 2 -3.52 12.99 4.52
C SER A 2 -2.11 12.54 4.16
N MET A 3 -1.94 11.22 3.98
CA MET A 3 -0.70 10.65 3.50
C MET A 3 -1.02 9.44 2.66
N ASP A 4 -0.15 9.11 1.72
CA ASP A 4 -0.31 7.91 0.93
C ASP A 4 0.80 6.91 1.23
N LEU A 5 0.40 5.64 1.32
CA LEU A 5 1.31 4.51 1.51
C LEU A 5 1.26 3.69 0.24
N ASN A 6 2.42 3.39 -0.32
CA ASN A 6 2.53 2.75 -1.63
C ASN A 6 3.31 1.45 -1.53
N PHE A 7 2.85 0.42 -2.22
CA PHE A 7 3.43 -0.92 -2.13
C PHE A 7 3.48 -1.57 -3.49
N TRP A 8 4.64 -2.16 -3.80
CA TRP A 8 4.84 -2.96 -5.02
C TRP A 8 5.96 -3.94 -4.80
N LYS A 9 6.14 -4.86 -5.75
CA LYS A 9 7.20 -5.85 -5.69
C LYS A 9 7.93 -5.89 -7.02
N TYR A 10 9.24 -5.63 -6.98
CA TYR A 10 10.07 -5.70 -8.17
C TYR A 10 10.28 -7.14 -8.61
N LYS A 11 10.36 -7.34 -9.91
CA LYS A 11 10.85 -8.59 -10.47
C LYS A 11 12.33 -8.77 -10.12
N GLU A 12 12.78 -10.01 -10.08
CA GLU A 12 14.16 -10.31 -9.80
C GLU A 12 15.06 -9.82 -10.94
N GLY A 13 16.20 -9.22 -10.58
CA GLY A 13 17.20 -8.81 -11.56
C GLY A 13 16.93 -7.49 -12.27
N VAL A 14 15.89 -6.74 -11.88
CA VAL A 14 15.60 -5.44 -12.51
C VAL A 14 16.22 -4.30 -11.72
N THR A 15 16.43 -3.17 -12.39
CA THR A 15 16.87 -1.94 -11.74
C THR A 15 15.71 -1.29 -10.99
N HIS A 16 15.95 -0.87 -9.76
CA HIS A 16 14.94 -0.20 -8.94
C HIS A 16 14.97 1.31 -9.21
N ASP A 17 13.86 1.85 -9.69
CA ASP A 17 13.67 3.28 -9.89
C ASP A 17 12.36 3.67 -9.22
N ASN A 18 12.42 3.91 -7.92
CA ASN A 18 11.22 4.07 -7.09
C ASN A 18 10.39 5.29 -7.49
N ASP A 19 11.02 6.40 -7.83
CA ASP A 19 10.28 7.61 -8.20
C ASP A 19 9.49 7.39 -9.49
N ARG A 20 10.10 6.73 -10.47
CA ARG A 20 9.44 6.41 -11.73
C ARG A 20 8.26 5.46 -11.51
N ILE A 21 8.46 4.44 -10.68
CA ILE A 21 7.39 3.48 -10.35
C ILE A 21 6.23 4.19 -9.66
N TYR A 22 6.54 5.05 -8.70
CA TYR A 22 5.50 5.80 -8.01
C TYR A 22 4.67 6.64 -8.99
N GLU A 23 5.32 7.38 -9.88
CA GLU A 23 4.63 8.21 -10.85
C GLU A 23 3.79 7.40 -11.84
N LYS A 24 4.37 6.35 -12.42
CA LYS A 24 3.69 5.59 -13.47
C LYS A 24 2.65 4.62 -12.94
N ALA A 25 2.98 3.87 -11.92
CA ALA A 25 2.10 2.81 -11.42
C ALA A 25 1.14 3.32 -10.35
N CYS A 26 1.64 4.08 -9.37
CA CYS A 26 0.81 4.50 -8.24
C CYS A 26 -0.02 5.74 -8.54
N CYS A 27 0.51 6.68 -9.30
CA CYS A 27 -0.22 7.91 -9.65
C CYS A 27 -1.03 7.76 -10.94
N ASP A 28 -0.42 7.23 -12.01
CA ASP A 28 -1.06 7.13 -13.31
C ASP A 28 -1.80 5.81 -13.52
N GLY A 29 -1.58 4.82 -12.66
CA GLY A 29 -2.25 3.53 -12.77
C GLY A 29 -1.83 2.71 -13.99
N GLN A 30 -0.65 2.98 -14.54
CA GLN A 30 -0.16 2.29 -15.73
C GLN A 30 0.62 1.04 -15.39
N PRO A 31 0.60 -0.01 -16.24
CA PRO A 31 1.43 -1.18 -16.03
C PRO A 31 2.91 -0.85 -16.20
N VAL A 32 3.74 -1.51 -15.41
CA VAL A 32 5.19 -1.31 -15.42
C VAL A 32 5.87 -2.67 -15.55
N GLU A 33 6.78 -2.77 -16.49
CA GLU A 33 7.44 -4.03 -16.83
C GLU A 33 8.30 -4.60 -15.71
N GLU A 34 8.88 -3.72 -14.89
CA GLU A 34 9.78 -4.11 -13.80
C GLU A 34 9.07 -4.71 -12.58
N LEU A 35 7.75 -4.65 -12.53
CA LEU A 35 6.98 -5.09 -11.35
C LEU A 35 6.34 -6.45 -11.56
N GLU A 36 6.27 -7.22 -10.45
CA GLU A 36 5.50 -8.45 -10.44
C GLU A 36 4.02 -8.15 -10.29
N SER A 37 3.19 -9.06 -10.81
CA SER A 37 1.75 -9.03 -10.52
C SER A 37 1.52 -9.46 -9.08
N LEU A 38 0.59 -8.80 -8.41
CA LEU A 38 0.28 -9.08 -7.02
C LEU A 38 -1.05 -9.84 -6.92
N PRO A 39 -1.22 -10.66 -5.86
CA PRO A 39 -2.50 -11.34 -5.60
C PRO A 39 -3.48 -10.35 -4.96
N ILE A 40 -4.01 -9.45 -5.78
CA ILE A 40 -4.82 -8.31 -5.30
C ILE A 40 -6.05 -8.76 -4.50
N ASP A 41 -6.76 -9.78 -4.98
CA ASP A 41 -7.96 -10.26 -4.27
C ASP A 41 -7.61 -10.78 -2.87
N GLU A 42 -6.49 -11.49 -2.74
CA GLU A 42 -6.03 -11.99 -1.44
C GLU A 42 -5.61 -10.85 -0.52
N ILE A 43 -4.95 -9.84 -1.07
CA ILE A 43 -4.54 -8.66 -0.31
C ILE A 43 -5.77 -7.92 0.21
N LEU A 44 -6.75 -7.67 -0.65
CA LEU A 44 -7.98 -6.98 -0.26
C LEU A 44 -8.76 -7.77 0.78
N THR A 45 -8.81 -9.10 0.64
CA THR A 45 -9.47 -9.97 1.62
C THR A 45 -8.77 -9.88 2.97
N LYS A 46 -7.45 -9.87 2.99
CA LYS A 46 -6.69 -9.73 4.22
C LYS A 46 -6.93 -8.39 4.90
N ILE A 47 -6.97 -7.32 4.12
CA ILE A 47 -7.27 -5.98 4.63
C ILE A 47 -8.66 -5.96 5.27
N ALA A 48 -9.66 -6.50 4.59
CA ALA A 48 -11.01 -6.57 5.12
C ALA A 48 -11.07 -7.36 6.44
N SER A 49 -10.28 -8.41 6.56
CA SER A 49 -10.19 -9.21 7.78
C SER A 49 -9.56 -8.42 8.93
N VAL A 50 -8.44 -7.74 8.67
CA VAL A 50 -7.71 -6.98 9.68
C VAL A 50 -8.53 -5.78 10.16
N PHE A 51 -9.28 -5.15 9.27
CA PHE A 51 -10.09 -3.98 9.57
C PHE A 51 -11.58 -4.31 9.65
N SER A 52 -11.91 -5.51 10.11
CA SER A 52 -13.30 -6.00 10.17
C SER A 52 -14.19 -5.19 11.10
N ASP A 53 -13.61 -4.47 12.06
CA ASP A 53 -14.34 -3.58 12.97
C ASP A 53 -14.49 -2.14 12.46
N TRP A 54 -13.95 -1.86 11.27
CA TRP A 54 -14.13 -0.58 10.60
C TRP A 54 -15.36 -0.63 9.71
N THR A 55 -15.96 0.54 9.45
CA THR A 55 -17.08 0.62 8.52
C THR A 55 -16.56 0.65 7.10
N ALA A 56 -16.96 -0.32 6.30
CA ALA A 56 -16.62 -0.36 4.88
C ALA A 56 -17.72 0.38 4.11
N LEU A 57 -17.40 1.57 3.58
CA LEU A 57 -18.35 2.35 2.80
C LEU A 57 -18.53 1.75 1.41
N ASP A 58 -17.47 1.17 0.88
CA ASP A 58 -17.48 0.35 -0.33
C ASP A 58 -16.25 -0.56 -0.30
N LYS A 59 -15.94 -1.23 -1.42
CA LYS A 59 -14.82 -2.18 -1.47
C LYS A 59 -13.45 -1.54 -1.25
N ALA A 60 -13.36 -0.22 -1.41
CA ALA A 60 -12.10 0.50 -1.39
C ALA A 60 -12.06 1.59 -0.33
N HIS A 61 -13.10 1.72 0.50
CA HIS A 61 -13.24 2.82 1.44
C HIS A 61 -13.58 2.32 2.83
N TYR A 62 -12.74 2.66 3.81
CA TYR A 62 -12.94 2.26 5.20
C TYR A 62 -12.86 3.47 6.11
N GLU A 63 -13.69 3.53 7.14
CA GLU A 63 -13.58 4.55 8.17
C GLU A 63 -13.98 4.01 9.53
N LYS A 64 -13.44 4.64 10.57
CA LYS A 64 -13.81 4.34 11.94
C LYS A 64 -13.75 5.65 12.73
N GLU A 65 -14.86 6.02 13.34
CA GLU A 65 -14.96 7.25 14.11
C GLU A 65 -13.88 7.28 15.21
N GLY A 66 -13.15 8.40 15.29
CA GLY A 66 -12.07 8.58 16.25
C GLY A 66 -10.76 7.89 15.87
N GLN A 67 -10.73 7.14 14.78
CA GLN A 67 -9.54 6.39 14.34
C GLN A 67 -9.01 6.85 12.99
N GLY A 68 -9.89 7.39 12.13
CA GLY A 68 -9.50 7.87 10.82
C GLY A 68 -10.23 7.18 9.68
N ALA A 69 -9.68 7.32 8.48
CA ALA A 69 -10.25 6.72 7.27
C ALA A 69 -9.13 6.40 6.27
N PHE A 70 -9.38 5.45 5.38
CA PHE A 70 -8.47 5.22 4.26
C PHE A 70 -9.21 4.71 3.04
N GLU A 71 -8.64 5.03 1.88
CA GLU A 71 -9.07 4.50 0.59
C GLU A 71 -7.99 3.60 0.03
N VAL A 72 -8.40 2.57 -0.72
CA VAL A 72 -7.46 1.65 -1.37
C VAL A 72 -7.56 1.84 -2.87
N PHE A 73 -6.43 2.10 -3.51
CA PHE A 73 -6.32 2.10 -4.97
C PHE A 73 -5.38 0.96 -5.38
N THR A 74 -5.81 0.13 -6.32
CA THR A 74 -5.00 -0.99 -6.80
C THR A 74 -4.97 -1.06 -8.31
N THR A 75 -3.85 -1.58 -8.81
CA THR A 75 -3.76 -2.17 -10.15
C THR A 75 -3.36 -3.64 -9.95
N SER A 76 -3.05 -4.35 -11.01
CA SER A 76 -2.52 -5.71 -10.86
C SER A 76 -1.12 -5.75 -10.23
N GLN A 77 -0.46 -4.62 -10.10
CA GLN A 77 0.96 -4.54 -9.68
C GLN A 77 1.21 -3.68 -8.46
N ILE A 78 0.26 -2.84 -8.04
CA ILE A 78 0.47 -1.94 -6.91
C ILE A 78 -0.76 -1.89 -5.99
N VAL A 79 -0.48 -1.52 -4.74
CA VAL A 79 -1.51 -1.18 -3.77
C VAL A 79 -1.13 0.17 -3.17
N ARG A 80 -2.06 1.12 -3.19
CA ARG A 80 -1.87 2.43 -2.57
C ARG A 80 -3.00 2.68 -1.58
N PHE A 81 -2.65 3.13 -0.39
CA PHE A 81 -3.63 3.57 0.60
C PHE A 81 -3.53 5.07 0.75
N ASP A 82 -4.64 5.75 0.56
CA ASP A 82 -4.76 7.17 0.86
C ASP A 82 -5.37 7.29 2.25
N CYS A 83 -4.60 7.74 3.23
CA CYS A 83 -4.92 7.69 4.64
C CYS A 83 -5.24 9.08 5.19
N TYR A 84 -6.29 9.18 6.00
CA TYR A 84 -6.77 10.45 6.54
C TYR A 84 -6.93 10.32 8.05
N GLY A 85 -6.09 11.03 8.79
CA GLY A 85 -6.17 11.07 10.25
C GLY A 85 -5.97 9.76 10.97
N MET A 86 -5.28 8.80 10.34
CA MET A 86 -5.08 7.48 10.92
C MET A 86 -4.04 7.48 12.02
N GLN A 87 -4.24 6.62 13.00
CA GLN A 87 -3.30 6.41 14.08
C GLN A 87 -2.15 5.52 13.61
N GLU A 88 -1.00 5.67 14.26
CA GLU A 88 0.20 4.91 13.90
C GLU A 88 -0.01 3.41 13.93
N ALA A 89 -0.74 2.91 14.92
CA ALA A 89 -1.00 1.46 15.03
C ALA A 89 -1.77 0.93 13.83
N ASP A 90 -2.71 1.71 13.30
CA ASP A 90 -3.50 1.32 12.14
C ASP A 90 -2.70 1.41 10.85
N LEU A 91 -1.83 2.42 10.73
CA LEU A 91 -0.89 2.52 9.61
C LEU A 91 0.05 1.32 9.59
N ASN A 92 0.57 0.94 10.75
CA ASN A 92 1.44 -0.24 10.88
C ASN A 92 0.71 -1.52 10.49
N ALA A 93 -0.57 -1.63 10.83
CA ALA A 93 -1.36 -2.81 10.45
C ALA A 93 -1.49 -2.94 8.93
N LEU A 94 -1.70 -1.82 8.21
CA LEU A 94 -1.70 -1.84 6.75
C LEU A 94 -0.34 -2.27 6.18
N MET A 95 0.73 -1.71 6.73
CA MET A 95 2.09 -2.07 6.29
C MET A 95 2.38 -3.55 6.52
N ASP A 96 1.98 -4.09 7.66
CA ASP A 96 2.21 -5.50 7.99
C ASP A 96 1.50 -6.43 7.01
N VAL A 97 0.29 -6.08 6.57
CA VAL A 97 -0.41 -6.86 5.56
C VAL A 97 0.43 -6.95 4.29
N LEU A 98 0.89 -5.80 3.79
CA LEU A 98 1.64 -5.76 2.53
C LEU A 98 3.03 -6.38 2.64
N ILE A 99 3.69 -6.23 3.76
CA ILE A 99 4.97 -6.90 4.03
C ILE A 99 4.80 -8.42 3.96
N GLY A 100 3.67 -8.92 4.47
CA GLY A 100 3.34 -10.35 4.38
C GLY A 100 3.25 -10.87 2.95
N PHE A 101 2.98 -10.00 1.99
CA PHE A 101 2.95 -10.33 0.56
C PHE A 101 4.26 -9.97 -0.15
N GLY A 102 5.29 -9.57 0.59
CA GLY A 102 6.59 -9.24 0.00
C GLY A 102 6.68 -7.82 -0.54
N CYS A 103 5.77 -6.93 -0.12
CA CYS A 103 5.73 -5.55 -0.61
C CYS A 103 6.12 -4.59 0.51
N PRO A 104 7.36 -4.05 0.49
CA PRO A 104 7.74 -3.02 1.45
C PRO A 104 7.11 -1.66 1.12
N LEU A 105 7.03 -0.80 2.11
CA LEU A 105 6.48 0.55 1.97
C LEU A 105 7.39 1.43 1.12
N TYR A 106 6.79 2.19 0.22
CA TYR A 106 7.43 3.37 -0.37
C TYR A 106 6.72 4.62 0.14
N ASP A 107 7.48 5.54 0.73
CA ASP A 107 6.99 6.82 1.23
C ASP A 107 7.43 7.93 0.28
N PRO A 108 6.51 8.53 -0.49
CA PRO A 108 6.86 9.57 -1.45
C PRO A 108 7.29 10.89 -0.80
N GLN A 109 6.93 11.13 0.46
CA GLN A 109 7.31 12.37 1.15
C GLN A 109 8.81 12.45 1.37
N ILE A 110 9.46 11.30 1.52
CA ILE A 110 10.92 11.23 1.71
C ILE A 110 11.59 10.43 0.59
N SER A 111 10.85 10.11 -0.46
CA SER A 111 11.33 9.36 -1.62
C SER A 111 12.11 8.10 -1.25
N THR A 112 11.61 7.36 -0.24
CA THR A 112 12.31 6.21 0.31
C THR A 112 11.41 4.97 0.28
N ARG A 113 11.94 3.87 -0.25
CA ARG A 113 11.32 2.56 -0.17
C ARG A 113 12.05 1.74 0.90
N PHE A 114 11.29 1.22 1.85
CA PHE A 114 11.84 0.49 2.99
C PHE A 114 11.99 -0.98 2.64
N ASP A 115 12.97 -1.27 1.80
CA ASP A 115 13.22 -2.62 1.27
C ASP A 115 13.75 -3.58 2.31
N GLU A 116 14.38 -3.06 3.34
CA GLU A 116 14.95 -3.86 4.40
C GLU A 116 14.35 -3.47 5.74
N TRP A 117 13.85 -4.45 6.45
CA TRP A 117 13.19 -4.24 7.73
C TRP A 117 14.00 -4.80 8.90
N THR A 118 15.27 -5.01 8.67
CA THR A 118 16.14 -5.64 9.65
C THR A 118 16.38 -4.80 10.90
N ASP A 119 16.18 -3.52 10.81
CA ASP A 119 16.40 -2.55 11.88
C ASP A 119 15.12 -2.11 12.61
N ARG A 120 14.06 -2.80 12.37
CA ARG A 120 12.78 -2.49 13.01
C ARG A 120 12.72 -2.97 14.43
#